data_7377fec01f3e03180ebf52185a49d788
#
_entry.id   7377fec01f3e03180ebf52185a49d788
#
_cell.length_a   1.000
_cell.length_b   1.000
_cell.length_c   1.000
_cell.angle_alpha   90.00
_cell.angle_beta   90.00
_cell.angle_gamma   90.00
#
_symmetry.space_group_name_H-M   'P 1'
#
loop_
_entity.id
_entity.type
_entity.pdbx_description
1 polymer ?
#
loop_
_entity_poly.entity_id
_entity_poly.type
_entity_poly.pdbx_seq_one_letter_code
_entity_poly.pdbx_strand_id
1 'polypeptide(L)'
;LKPHALHSARRGAARPWRAYTAEAAPAWPTVVAVADAGARHPLADDGISLELRRRADEIDAAFNLIEPTLRGLAPLQFDAGFVPVAVETVRGRLGLDLPPEIFAAAWTTPLDMRALHARCVLGTFCRLVARAFDRGLARLTDGEPAADLIRRWGFHAIDITPCADGRLSGVVDFILRVPPAIVSYRQSYAGAMFDVGDTLRHWEQVELGRWRDGVPNGPDAPTRFLKIGVYHFSSVDPGHQGCAAHGSDGVRAAASLLERLEQFAAAVRLTHGNTADAATLLIGVDTDTDAIRVHVPDAGGRMSVARYVDNLAVYGSTQALPREAAKDAIRGAVAACAGVAVDDAATEGMRWLCGYVLKNNIGQIDAVRAWYGGRYDDAGHTERLIVVGDPVDDVQLRNLAFQAQMYTVEEAAADLDVGIRILRGLHEPRGLAVAVLVHFRYDPRIPGAASQAQARARRLSAAILARHTALAARGLLHVQAVVRAGDGTALAEVDLAVQPDLVAELH
;
A
#
# COMPACT_ATOMS: atom_id res chain seq x y z
N LEU A 1 41.52 30.98 32.72
CA LEU A 1 40.67 29.91 32.18
C LEU A 1 40.45 30.15 30.70
N LYS A 2 41.13 29.35 29.85
CA LYS A 2 41.06 29.43 28.37
C LYS A 2 39.86 28.62 27.88
N PRO A 3 39.10 29.08 26.88
CA PRO A 3 38.07 28.27 26.25
C PRO A 3 38.69 27.28 25.27
N HIS A 4 38.29 26.02 25.36
CA HIS A 4 38.63 24.95 24.43
C HIS A 4 37.96 25.19 23.08
N ALA A 5 38.74 25.15 22.02
CA ALA A 5 38.31 25.24 20.64
C ALA A 5 37.56 23.94 20.27
N LEU A 6 36.32 24.07 19.84
CA LEU A 6 35.55 23.02 19.17
C LEU A 6 36.14 22.80 17.77
N HIS A 7 36.63 21.60 17.51
CA HIS A 7 37.06 21.16 16.19
C HIS A 7 35.87 21.16 15.22
N SER A 8 35.97 22.01 14.21
CA SER A 8 35.07 21.98 13.05
C SER A 8 35.30 20.68 12.30
N ALA A 9 34.28 19.79 12.31
CA ALA A 9 34.22 18.68 11.43
C ALA A 9 34.22 19.18 9.97
N ARG A 10 35.20 18.75 9.19
CA ARG A 10 35.32 19.05 7.76
C ARG A 10 34.04 18.58 7.04
N ARG A 11 33.39 19.49 6.35
CA ARG A 11 32.32 19.22 5.41
C ARG A 11 32.89 18.31 4.32
N GLY A 12 32.54 17.02 4.35
CA GLY A 12 32.76 16.10 3.23
C GLY A 12 31.92 16.56 2.08
N ALA A 13 32.49 16.74 0.92
CA ALA A 13 31.75 17.02 -0.31
C ALA A 13 30.71 15.96 -0.55
N ALA A 14 29.45 16.38 -0.73
CA ALA A 14 28.35 15.52 -1.07
C ALA A 14 28.70 14.75 -2.34
N ARG A 15 28.78 13.43 -2.25
CA ARG A 15 28.95 12.57 -3.43
C ARG A 15 27.66 12.59 -4.25
N PRO A 16 27.75 12.62 -5.59
CA PRO A 16 26.57 12.55 -6.43
C PRO A 16 25.84 11.21 -6.18
N TRP A 17 24.54 11.26 -6.14
CA TRP A 17 23.57 10.24 -5.91
C TRP A 17 23.80 8.98 -6.73
N ARG A 18 23.73 7.82 -6.11
CA ARG A 18 23.54 6.55 -6.83
C ARG A 18 22.06 6.37 -7.08
N ALA A 19 21.67 6.37 -8.35
CA ALA A 19 20.37 5.84 -8.75
C ALA A 19 20.30 4.35 -8.33
N TYR A 20 19.18 3.91 -7.80
CA TYR A 20 18.93 2.49 -7.62
C TYR A 20 18.78 1.89 -9.02
N THR A 21 19.84 1.27 -9.54
CA THR A 21 19.81 0.58 -10.82
C THR A 21 19.48 -0.90 -10.58
N ALA A 22 18.78 -1.50 -11.54
CA ALA A 22 18.36 -2.89 -11.51
C ALA A 22 19.49 -3.90 -11.76
N GLU A 23 20.77 -3.52 -11.57
CA GLU A 23 21.89 -4.41 -11.84
C GLU A 23 21.84 -5.69 -10.99
N ALA A 24 22.21 -6.78 -11.63
CA ALA A 24 22.09 -8.17 -11.23
C ALA A 24 22.31 -8.43 -9.72
N ALA A 25 21.22 -8.46 -8.97
CA ALA A 25 21.24 -9.02 -7.64
C ALA A 25 21.15 -10.55 -7.74
N PRO A 26 21.73 -11.28 -6.78
CA PRO A 26 21.64 -12.74 -6.74
C PRO A 26 20.16 -13.17 -6.82
N ALA A 27 19.90 -14.28 -7.51
CA ALA A 27 18.58 -14.88 -7.52
C ALA A 27 18.19 -15.21 -6.07
N TRP A 28 16.99 -14.80 -5.67
CA TRP A 28 16.46 -15.17 -4.37
C TRP A 28 16.28 -16.68 -4.26
N PRO A 29 16.47 -17.28 -3.08
CA PRO A 29 16.15 -18.67 -2.91
C PRO A 29 14.70 -18.93 -3.31
N THR A 30 14.50 -19.88 -4.22
CA THR A 30 13.17 -20.30 -4.65
C THR A 30 12.47 -20.88 -3.42
N VAL A 31 11.35 -20.29 -3.02
CA VAL A 31 10.52 -20.86 -1.96
C VAL A 31 10.05 -22.23 -2.43
N VAL A 32 10.37 -23.25 -1.66
CA VAL A 32 9.96 -24.62 -1.93
C VAL A 32 8.44 -24.64 -1.91
N ALA A 33 7.83 -25.06 -3.01
CA ALA A 33 6.39 -25.25 -3.09
C ALA A 33 5.95 -26.17 -1.95
N VAL A 34 5.10 -25.68 -1.07
CA VAL A 34 4.49 -26.50 -0.01
C VAL A 34 3.56 -27.51 -0.66
N ALA A 35 3.73 -28.75 -0.25
CA ALA A 35 3.04 -29.91 -0.77
C ALA A 35 1.52 -29.81 -0.67
N ASP A 36 0.88 -30.36 -1.70
CA ASP A 36 -0.45 -31.01 -1.72
C ASP A 36 -1.51 -30.41 -0.79
N ALA A 37 -1.87 -29.17 -1.05
CA ALA A 37 -3.12 -28.60 -0.57
C ALA A 37 -4.25 -29.22 -1.42
N GLY A 38 -5.27 -29.78 -0.77
CA GLY A 38 -6.41 -30.45 -1.39
C GLY A 38 -6.95 -29.76 -2.66
N ALA A 39 -7.92 -30.35 -3.34
CA ALA A 39 -8.41 -29.87 -4.62
C ALA A 39 -8.67 -28.35 -4.60
N ARG A 40 -7.95 -27.60 -5.44
CA ARG A 40 -8.07 -26.15 -5.57
C ARG A 40 -9.50 -25.78 -6.01
N HIS A 41 -9.93 -24.63 -5.57
CA HIS A 41 -11.21 -24.07 -6.04
C HIS A 41 -11.18 -23.85 -7.56
N PRO A 42 -12.24 -24.22 -8.32
CA PRO A 42 -12.23 -24.14 -9.79
C PRO A 42 -12.05 -22.71 -10.35
N LEU A 43 -12.30 -21.67 -9.56
CA LEU A 43 -12.06 -20.27 -9.93
C LEU A 43 -10.69 -19.74 -9.48
N ALA A 44 -9.93 -20.45 -8.67
CA ALA A 44 -8.64 -20.02 -8.14
C ALA A 44 -7.47 -20.31 -9.09
N ASP A 45 -7.68 -21.20 -10.06
CA ASP A 45 -6.63 -21.59 -11.02
C ASP A 45 -6.55 -20.56 -12.15
N ASP A 46 -5.90 -19.45 -11.87
CA ASP A 46 -5.57 -18.43 -12.86
C ASP A 46 -4.11 -17.96 -12.72
N GLY A 47 -3.49 -17.64 -13.87
CA GLY A 47 -2.09 -17.24 -13.94
C GLY A 47 -1.79 -15.95 -13.17
N ILE A 48 -2.78 -15.07 -12.99
CA ILE A 48 -2.64 -13.80 -12.26
C ILE A 48 -2.48 -14.07 -10.77
N SER A 49 -3.32 -14.91 -10.17
CA SER A 49 -3.19 -15.29 -8.75
C SER A 49 -1.85 -15.93 -8.45
N LEU A 50 -1.36 -16.81 -9.35
CA LEU A 50 -0.05 -17.44 -9.21
C LEU A 50 1.09 -16.42 -9.30
N GLU A 51 1.03 -15.49 -10.25
CA GLU A 51 2.06 -14.45 -10.40
C GLU A 51 2.08 -13.48 -9.20
N LEU A 52 0.92 -13.04 -8.72
CA LEU A 52 0.82 -12.19 -7.53
C LEU A 52 1.41 -12.90 -6.31
N ARG A 53 1.11 -14.19 -6.14
CA ARG A 53 1.67 -15.00 -5.07
C ARG A 53 3.20 -15.12 -5.17
N ARG A 54 3.73 -15.47 -6.34
CA ARG A 54 5.17 -15.56 -6.56
C ARG A 54 5.88 -14.24 -6.21
N ARG A 55 5.27 -13.10 -6.55
CA ARG A 55 5.80 -11.78 -6.18
C ARG A 55 5.76 -11.55 -4.68
N ALA A 56 4.67 -11.94 -4.01
CA ALA A 56 4.58 -11.84 -2.56
C ALA A 56 5.71 -12.63 -1.88
N ASP A 57 5.92 -13.89 -2.29
CA ASP A 57 6.97 -14.75 -1.76
C ASP A 57 8.38 -14.19 -1.99
N GLU A 58 8.65 -13.62 -3.17
CA GLU A 58 9.94 -12.97 -3.47
C GLU A 58 10.19 -11.75 -2.54
N ILE A 59 9.17 -10.94 -2.29
CA ILE A 59 9.28 -9.76 -1.43
C ILE A 59 9.47 -10.18 0.03
N ASP A 60 8.67 -11.11 0.52
CA ASP A 60 8.80 -11.63 1.88
C ASP A 60 10.17 -12.27 2.13
N ALA A 61 10.66 -13.06 1.18
CA ALA A 61 12.00 -13.65 1.28
C ALA A 61 13.09 -12.57 1.40
N ALA A 62 12.97 -11.46 0.66
CA ALA A 62 13.92 -10.35 0.72
C ALA A 62 13.98 -9.72 2.11
N PHE A 63 12.84 -9.47 2.73
CA PHE A 63 12.78 -8.89 4.07
C PHE A 63 13.20 -9.87 5.16
N ASN A 64 12.84 -11.15 5.04
CA ASN A 64 13.17 -12.18 6.02
C ASN A 64 14.67 -12.47 6.09
N LEU A 65 15.46 -12.11 5.08
CA LEU A 65 16.93 -12.21 5.10
C LEU A 65 17.62 -11.12 5.92
N ILE A 66 16.98 -9.97 6.20
CA ILE A 66 17.62 -8.81 6.82
C ILE A 66 18.11 -9.15 8.23
N GLU A 67 17.19 -9.52 9.12
CA GLU A 67 17.53 -9.74 10.54
C GLU A 67 18.54 -10.88 10.74
N PRO A 68 18.40 -12.07 10.11
CA PRO A 68 19.43 -13.12 10.23
C PRO A 68 20.80 -12.69 9.70
N THR A 69 20.85 -11.88 8.63
CA THR A 69 22.11 -11.37 8.09
C THR A 69 22.78 -10.44 9.09
N LEU A 70 22.04 -9.49 9.67
CA LEU A 70 22.60 -8.54 10.64
C LEU A 70 22.98 -9.22 11.96
N ARG A 71 22.18 -10.17 12.44
CA ARG A 71 22.52 -10.97 13.62
C ARG A 71 23.80 -11.80 13.42
N GLY A 72 24.04 -12.30 12.20
CA GLY A 72 25.26 -12.99 11.84
C GLY A 72 26.50 -12.06 11.82
N LEU A 73 26.33 -10.78 11.54
CA LEU A 73 27.42 -9.79 11.56
C LEU A 73 27.76 -9.27 12.97
N ALA A 74 26.78 -9.21 13.87
CA ALA A 74 26.96 -8.63 15.19
C ALA A 74 28.13 -9.26 16.00
N PRO A 75 28.34 -10.57 16.03
CA PRO A 75 29.47 -11.18 16.74
C PRO A 75 30.84 -10.80 16.16
N LEU A 76 30.91 -10.48 14.87
CA LEU A 76 32.16 -10.22 14.14
C LEU A 76 32.62 -8.77 14.24
N GLN A 77 31.83 -7.88 14.87
CA GLN A 77 32.07 -6.44 14.85
C GLN A 77 33.42 -5.97 15.41
N PHE A 78 34.07 -6.79 16.24
CA PHE A 78 35.38 -6.47 16.84
C PHE A 78 36.54 -7.18 16.14
N ASP A 79 36.28 -7.94 15.08
CA ASP A 79 37.32 -8.65 14.34
C ASP A 79 38.10 -7.70 13.43
N ALA A 80 39.38 -7.96 13.25
CA ALA A 80 40.20 -7.25 12.29
C ALA A 80 39.63 -7.43 10.87
N GLY A 81 39.39 -6.35 10.16
CA GLY A 81 38.80 -6.40 8.82
C GLY A 81 37.27 -6.54 8.78
N PHE A 82 36.57 -6.34 9.90
CA PHE A 82 35.10 -6.42 9.98
C PHE A 82 34.37 -5.58 8.93
N VAL A 83 34.78 -4.31 8.74
CA VAL A 83 34.05 -3.39 7.83
C VAL A 83 33.95 -3.91 6.40
N PRO A 84 35.03 -4.33 5.72
CA PRO A 84 34.91 -4.91 4.38
C PRO A 84 34.07 -6.20 4.36
N VAL A 85 34.17 -7.06 5.36
CA VAL A 85 33.35 -8.28 5.48
C VAL A 85 31.87 -7.92 5.63
N ALA A 86 31.54 -6.93 6.45
CA ALA A 86 30.16 -6.51 6.66
C ALA A 86 29.55 -5.91 5.38
N VAL A 87 30.28 -5.02 4.68
CA VAL A 87 29.85 -4.44 3.40
C VAL A 87 29.60 -5.52 2.37
N GLU A 88 30.55 -6.46 2.22
CA GLU A 88 30.41 -7.55 1.23
C GLU A 88 29.25 -8.51 1.59
N THR A 89 29.09 -8.84 2.87
CA THR A 89 27.98 -9.69 3.33
C THR A 89 26.64 -9.05 3.07
N VAL A 90 26.47 -7.76 3.37
CA VAL A 90 25.22 -7.05 3.11
C VAL A 90 24.96 -6.92 1.61
N ARG A 91 25.99 -6.62 0.82
CA ARG A 91 25.90 -6.59 -0.64
C ARG A 91 25.50 -7.95 -1.20
N GLY A 92 26.22 -9.02 -0.81
CA GLY A 92 26.00 -10.37 -1.34
C GLY A 92 24.66 -10.97 -0.92
N ARG A 93 24.23 -10.76 0.34
CA ARG A 93 22.99 -11.38 0.85
C ARG A 93 21.76 -10.53 0.67
N LEU A 94 21.87 -9.20 0.83
CA LEU A 94 20.72 -8.30 0.76
C LEU A 94 20.69 -7.50 -0.55
N GLY A 95 21.77 -7.50 -1.33
CA GLY A 95 21.91 -6.68 -2.54
C GLY A 95 21.89 -5.18 -2.25
N LEU A 96 22.37 -4.76 -1.08
CA LEU A 96 22.40 -3.36 -0.64
C LEU A 96 23.84 -2.85 -0.58
N ASP A 97 24.08 -1.69 -1.20
CA ASP A 97 25.33 -0.95 -1.09
C ASP A 97 25.26 0.01 0.09
N LEU A 98 25.62 -0.48 1.28
CA LEU A 98 25.74 0.39 2.45
C LEU A 98 27.12 1.03 2.51
N PRO A 99 27.22 2.33 2.87
CA PRO A 99 28.50 3.00 3.01
C PRO A 99 29.30 2.36 4.15
N PRO A 100 30.63 2.16 3.97
CA PRO A 100 31.47 1.54 5.00
C PRO A 100 31.44 2.24 6.35
N GLU A 101 31.17 3.54 6.36
CA GLU A 101 31.12 4.39 7.54
C GLU A 101 30.03 3.95 8.53
N ILE A 102 28.95 3.29 8.05
CA ILE A 102 27.88 2.74 8.90
C ILE A 102 28.43 1.63 9.81
N PHE A 103 29.44 0.89 9.34
CA PHE A 103 30.08 -0.19 10.09
C PHE A 103 31.35 0.26 10.81
N ALA A 104 31.96 1.37 10.39
CA ALA A 104 33.27 1.81 10.89
C ALA A 104 33.25 2.30 12.33
N ALA A 105 32.11 2.77 12.84
CA ALA A 105 31.97 3.21 14.23
C ALA A 105 31.98 2.06 15.24
N ALA A 106 31.91 0.84 14.79
CA ALA A 106 31.73 -0.37 15.61
C ALA A 106 32.95 -0.75 16.47
N TRP A 107 34.13 -0.19 16.18
CA TRP A 107 35.33 -0.60 16.94
C TRP A 107 35.41 -0.03 18.36
N THR A 108 34.69 1.03 18.66
CA THR A 108 34.62 1.65 20.01
C THR A 108 33.29 1.49 20.69
N THR A 109 32.23 1.20 19.92
CA THR A 109 30.85 1.01 20.40
C THR A 109 30.18 -0.15 19.66
N PRO A 110 29.26 -0.88 20.30
CA PRO A 110 28.46 -1.88 19.60
C PRO A 110 27.77 -1.30 18.36
N LEU A 111 27.63 -2.12 17.32
CA LEU A 111 26.83 -1.76 16.14
C LEU A 111 25.46 -1.27 16.57
N ASP A 112 25.05 -0.13 16.03
CA ASP A 112 23.66 0.32 16.19
C ASP A 112 22.73 -0.54 15.31
N MET A 113 22.33 -1.69 15.87
CA MET A 113 21.45 -2.64 15.18
C MET A 113 20.11 -2.03 14.82
N ARG A 114 19.64 -1.00 15.55
CA ARG A 114 18.37 -0.31 15.25
C ARG A 114 18.49 0.49 13.96
N ALA A 115 19.50 1.34 13.87
CA ALA A 115 19.77 2.14 12.68
C ALA A 115 20.07 1.24 11.46
N LEU A 116 20.90 0.22 11.65
CA LEU A 116 21.32 -0.67 10.59
C LEU A 116 20.13 -1.50 10.04
N HIS A 117 19.28 -2.04 10.92
CA HIS A 117 18.08 -2.74 10.51
C HIS A 117 17.11 -1.82 9.76
N ALA A 118 16.79 -0.65 10.30
CA ALA A 118 15.91 0.31 9.64
C ALA A 118 16.44 0.69 8.25
N ARG A 119 17.75 0.94 8.13
CA ARG A 119 18.40 1.25 6.85
C ARG A 119 18.30 0.10 5.85
N CYS A 120 18.49 -1.14 6.29
CA CYS A 120 18.32 -2.31 5.43
C CYS A 120 16.87 -2.51 4.99
N VAL A 121 15.90 -2.31 5.88
CA VAL A 121 14.47 -2.37 5.56
C VAL A 121 14.12 -1.33 4.48
N LEU A 122 14.48 -0.07 4.69
CA LEU A 122 14.21 1.02 3.75
C LEU A 122 14.92 0.82 2.40
N GLY A 123 16.19 0.41 2.44
CA GLY A 123 16.96 0.12 1.23
C GLY A 123 16.40 -1.07 0.43
N THR A 124 15.98 -2.14 1.11
CA THR A 124 15.31 -3.29 0.47
C THR A 124 14.01 -2.87 -0.19
N PHE A 125 13.19 -2.07 0.51
CA PHE A 125 11.95 -1.55 -0.04
C PHE A 125 12.19 -0.71 -1.30
N CYS A 126 13.09 0.28 -1.26
CA CYS A 126 13.43 1.12 -2.40
C CYS A 126 13.93 0.31 -3.60
N ARG A 127 14.76 -0.72 -3.36
CA ARG A 127 15.25 -1.60 -4.41
C ARG A 127 14.14 -2.42 -5.06
N LEU A 128 13.18 -2.91 -4.27
CA LEU A 128 12.02 -3.63 -4.81
C LEU A 128 11.12 -2.72 -5.63
N VAL A 129 10.93 -1.47 -5.19
CA VAL A 129 10.19 -0.45 -5.95
C VAL A 129 10.84 -0.18 -7.32
N ALA A 130 12.16 0.01 -7.35
CA ALA A 130 12.88 0.21 -8.61
C ALA A 130 12.73 -0.98 -9.57
N ARG A 131 12.81 -2.22 -9.04
CA ARG A 131 12.64 -3.45 -9.85
C ARG A 131 11.21 -3.69 -10.33
N ALA A 132 10.22 -3.35 -9.52
CA ALA A 132 8.83 -3.56 -9.87
C ALA A 132 8.45 -2.75 -11.11
N PHE A 133 9.02 -1.55 -11.23
CA PHE A 133 8.80 -0.70 -12.39
C PHE A 133 9.34 -1.33 -13.70
N ASP A 134 10.54 -1.91 -13.65
CA ASP A 134 11.17 -2.54 -14.83
C ASP A 134 10.39 -3.77 -15.34
N ARG A 135 9.63 -4.44 -14.46
CA ARG A 135 8.90 -5.66 -14.83
C ARG A 135 7.53 -5.43 -15.45
N GLY A 136 7.03 -4.19 -15.47
CA GLY A 136 5.76 -3.80 -16.07
C GLY A 136 4.56 -4.55 -15.46
N LEU A 137 3.76 -3.87 -14.65
CA LEU A 137 2.47 -4.36 -14.12
C LEU A 137 1.39 -4.58 -15.20
N ALA A 138 1.73 -4.40 -16.47
CA ALA A 138 0.82 -4.44 -17.61
C ALA A 138 0.11 -5.79 -17.85
N ARG A 139 0.40 -6.83 -17.06
CA ARG A 139 -0.11 -8.19 -17.28
C ARG A 139 -1.23 -8.63 -16.33
N LEU A 140 -1.73 -7.76 -15.45
CA LEU A 140 -2.74 -8.16 -14.46
C LEU A 140 -4.17 -8.24 -15.01
N THR A 141 -4.39 -7.87 -16.27
CA THR A 141 -5.74 -7.72 -16.86
C THR A 141 -6.13 -8.81 -17.86
N ASP A 142 -5.50 -9.98 -17.85
CA ASP A 142 -5.76 -11.07 -18.83
C ASP A 142 -5.66 -10.59 -20.30
N GLY A 143 -4.87 -9.53 -20.58
CA GLY A 143 -4.69 -8.95 -21.90
C GLY A 143 -5.78 -7.94 -22.31
N GLU A 144 -6.81 -7.72 -21.50
CA GLU A 144 -7.78 -6.65 -21.73
C GLU A 144 -7.16 -5.31 -21.28
N PRO A 145 -7.23 -4.25 -22.10
CA PRO A 145 -6.82 -2.92 -21.67
C PRO A 145 -7.62 -2.50 -20.43
N ALA A 146 -6.95 -2.09 -19.37
CA ALA A 146 -7.62 -1.77 -18.11
C ALA A 146 -8.60 -0.58 -18.24
N ALA A 147 -8.35 0.32 -19.20
CA ALA A 147 -9.30 1.38 -19.56
C ALA A 147 -10.62 0.80 -20.10
N ASP A 148 -10.59 -0.32 -20.82
CA ASP A 148 -11.78 -0.99 -21.34
C ASP A 148 -12.53 -1.70 -20.20
N LEU A 149 -11.81 -2.27 -19.25
CA LEU A 149 -12.38 -2.86 -18.05
C LEU A 149 -13.13 -1.83 -17.20
N ILE A 150 -12.53 -0.66 -16.94
CA ILE A 150 -13.18 0.45 -16.21
C ILE A 150 -14.42 0.93 -16.96
N ARG A 151 -14.32 1.06 -18.29
CA ARG A 151 -15.46 1.49 -19.13
C ARG A 151 -16.59 0.43 -19.09
N ARG A 152 -16.25 -0.86 -19.07
CA ARG A 152 -17.23 -1.96 -18.90
C ARG A 152 -17.94 -1.88 -17.54
N TRP A 153 -17.24 -1.45 -16.49
CA TRP A 153 -17.88 -1.18 -15.19
C TRP A 153 -18.80 0.04 -15.24
N GLY A 154 -18.72 0.82 -16.32
CA GLY A 154 -19.54 2.00 -16.53
C GLY A 154 -19.02 3.26 -15.84
N PHE A 155 -17.73 3.35 -15.57
CA PHE A 155 -17.10 4.48 -14.90
C PHE A 155 -16.00 5.12 -15.75
N HIS A 156 -15.74 6.40 -15.51
CA HIS A 156 -14.66 7.15 -16.15
C HIS A 156 -13.44 7.29 -15.24
N ALA A 157 -13.67 7.25 -13.93
CA ALA A 157 -12.62 7.31 -12.93
C ALA A 157 -12.97 6.44 -11.72
N ILE A 158 -11.96 5.86 -11.12
CA ILE A 158 -12.07 5.06 -9.90
C ILE A 158 -11.14 5.66 -8.85
N ASP A 159 -11.68 5.85 -7.66
CA ASP A 159 -10.95 6.21 -6.48
C ASP A 159 -11.17 5.11 -5.44
N ILE A 160 -10.09 4.61 -4.84
CA ILE A 160 -10.14 3.60 -3.81
C ILE A 160 -9.45 4.06 -2.53
N THR A 161 -10.14 3.94 -1.42
CA THR A 161 -9.62 4.26 -0.09
C THR A 161 -9.70 3.05 0.83
N PRO A 162 -8.63 2.28 0.98
CA PRO A 162 -8.53 1.29 2.05
C PRO A 162 -8.16 1.95 3.39
N CYS A 163 -8.39 1.23 4.49
CA CYS A 163 -7.75 1.55 5.75
C CYS A 163 -6.21 1.54 5.58
N ALA A 164 -5.52 2.39 6.35
CA ALA A 164 -4.05 2.49 6.36
C ALA A 164 -3.34 1.23 6.90
N ASP A 165 -4.10 0.31 7.46
CA ASP A 165 -3.64 -0.97 8.00
C ASP A 165 -2.92 -1.81 6.94
N GLY A 166 -1.70 -2.25 7.24
CA GLY A 166 -0.86 -2.99 6.30
C GLY A 166 -1.43 -4.34 5.88
N ARG A 167 -2.38 -4.90 6.66
CA ARG A 167 -3.09 -6.14 6.30
C ARG A 167 -4.00 -5.98 5.08
N LEU A 168 -4.35 -4.74 4.71
CA LEU A 168 -5.13 -4.44 3.50
C LEU A 168 -4.26 -4.17 2.27
N SER A 169 -2.96 -4.11 2.42
CA SER A 169 -2.06 -3.96 1.28
C SER A 169 -2.24 -5.11 0.30
N GLY A 170 -2.25 -4.80 -0.99
CA GLY A 170 -2.52 -5.80 -2.04
C GLY A 170 -4.00 -6.02 -2.38
N VAL A 171 -4.95 -5.49 -1.61
CA VAL A 171 -6.39 -5.61 -1.90
C VAL A 171 -6.72 -5.21 -3.35
N VAL A 172 -6.13 -4.11 -3.83
CA VAL A 172 -6.33 -3.65 -5.22
C VAL A 172 -5.85 -4.70 -6.23
N ASP A 173 -4.66 -5.25 -6.00
CA ASP A 173 -4.04 -6.20 -6.92
C ASP A 173 -4.83 -7.52 -7.00
N PHE A 174 -5.26 -8.04 -5.85
CA PHE A 174 -5.98 -9.30 -5.80
C PHE A 174 -7.45 -9.19 -6.17
N ILE A 175 -8.11 -8.08 -5.86
CA ILE A 175 -9.55 -7.90 -6.02
C ILE A 175 -9.90 -7.21 -7.34
N LEU A 176 -9.34 -6.02 -7.58
CA LEU A 176 -9.64 -5.25 -8.79
C LEU A 176 -8.83 -5.71 -9.99
N ARG A 177 -7.61 -6.21 -9.78
CA ARG A 177 -6.69 -6.66 -10.84
C ARG A 177 -6.48 -5.63 -11.93
N VAL A 178 -6.44 -4.37 -11.54
CA VAL A 178 -6.13 -3.25 -12.44
C VAL A 178 -4.78 -2.65 -12.06
N PRO A 179 -3.97 -2.25 -13.05
CA PRO A 179 -2.73 -1.55 -12.77
C PRO A 179 -2.99 -0.29 -11.93
N PRO A 180 -2.17 0.00 -10.90
CA PRO A 180 -2.33 1.19 -10.07
C PRO A 180 -2.39 2.51 -10.85
N ALA A 181 -1.74 2.57 -12.02
CA ALA A 181 -1.76 3.73 -12.91
C ALA A 181 -3.15 4.08 -13.47
N ILE A 182 -4.11 3.17 -13.39
CA ILE A 182 -5.47 3.33 -13.94
C ILE A 182 -6.48 3.63 -12.86
N VAL A 183 -6.19 3.28 -11.61
CA VAL A 183 -6.93 3.82 -10.48
C VAL A 183 -6.60 5.30 -10.42
N SER A 184 -7.57 6.16 -10.72
CA SER A 184 -7.37 7.61 -10.84
C SER A 184 -6.81 8.21 -9.57
N TYR A 185 -7.13 7.60 -8.43
CA TYR A 185 -6.64 8.01 -7.14
C TYR A 185 -6.70 6.87 -6.12
N ARG A 186 -5.63 6.68 -5.36
CA ARG A 186 -5.60 5.74 -4.24
C ARG A 186 -5.02 6.45 -3.03
N GLN A 187 -5.79 6.47 -1.96
CA GLN A 187 -5.37 7.01 -0.67
C GLN A 187 -5.73 6.05 0.44
N SER A 188 -4.85 5.87 1.40
CA SER A 188 -5.09 5.07 2.60
C SER A 188 -5.16 5.98 3.81
N TYR A 189 -6.21 5.83 4.60
CA TYR A 189 -6.42 6.59 5.84
C TYR A 189 -6.74 5.62 6.98
N ALA A 190 -6.40 5.98 8.22
CA ALA A 190 -6.84 5.21 9.37
C ALA A 190 -8.37 5.10 9.38
N GLY A 191 -8.89 3.86 9.49
CA GLY A 191 -10.32 3.60 9.40
C GLY A 191 -10.95 3.85 8.02
N ALA A 192 -10.16 4.07 6.98
CA ALA A 192 -10.58 4.50 5.64
C ALA A 192 -11.33 5.85 5.62
N MET A 193 -11.10 6.70 6.62
CA MET A 193 -11.80 7.98 6.83
C MET A 193 -11.20 9.10 5.97
N PHE A 194 -11.32 8.98 4.66
CA PHE A 194 -10.79 9.93 3.68
C PHE A 194 -11.37 11.34 3.82
N ASP A 195 -10.60 12.34 3.38
CA ASP A 195 -11.10 13.72 3.29
C ASP A 195 -11.96 13.91 2.03
N VAL A 196 -13.19 14.38 2.24
CA VAL A 196 -14.17 14.59 1.16
C VAL A 196 -13.72 15.71 0.24
N GLY A 197 -13.20 16.80 0.80
CA GLY A 197 -12.75 17.96 0.03
C GLY A 197 -11.54 17.63 -0.85
N ASP A 198 -10.57 16.86 -0.32
CA ASP A 198 -9.41 16.42 -1.08
C ASP A 198 -9.81 15.52 -2.25
N THR A 199 -10.71 14.57 -2.01
CA THR A 199 -11.19 13.68 -3.06
C THR A 199 -11.96 14.46 -4.14
N LEU A 200 -12.77 15.45 -3.76
CA LEU A 200 -13.44 16.33 -4.72
C LEU A 200 -12.45 17.11 -5.59
N ARG A 201 -11.46 17.75 -4.97
CA ARG A 201 -10.41 18.49 -5.72
C ARG A 201 -9.67 17.57 -6.71
N HIS A 202 -9.44 16.33 -6.35
CA HIS A 202 -8.84 15.37 -7.27
C HIS A 202 -9.75 15.09 -8.47
N TRP A 203 -11.05 14.91 -8.25
CA TRP A 203 -12.00 14.65 -9.33
C TRP A 203 -12.23 15.86 -10.23
N GLU A 204 -12.09 17.07 -9.71
CA GLU A 204 -12.04 18.29 -10.54
C GLU A 204 -10.88 18.24 -11.55
N GLN A 205 -9.74 17.65 -11.18
CA GLN A 205 -8.62 17.43 -12.11
C GLN A 205 -8.96 16.39 -13.18
N VAL A 206 -9.73 15.35 -12.85
CA VAL A 206 -10.23 14.37 -13.83
C VAL A 206 -11.17 15.07 -14.83
N GLU A 207 -12.09 15.89 -14.35
CA GLU A 207 -13.00 16.70 -15.20
C GLU A 207 -12.22 17.62 -16.14
N LEU A 208 -11.23 18.33 -15.61
CA LEU A 208 -10.38 19.22 -16.39
C LEU A 208 -9.58 18.44 -17.46
N GLY A 209 -9.11 17.23 -17.14
CA GLY A 209 -8.49 16.33 -18.10
C GLY A 209 -9.43 15.96 -19.24
N ARG A 210 -10.62 15.48 -18.91
CA ARG A 210 -11.66 15.12 -19.89
C ARG A 210 -12.03 16.29 -20.80
N TRP A 211 -12.20 17.48 -20.22
CA TRP A 211 -12.47 18.69 -21.00
C TRP A 211 -11.34 18.99 -22.00
N ARG A 212 -10.10 18.92 -21.58
CA ARG A 212 -8.92 19.10 -22.47
C ARG A 212 -8.87 18.07 -23.59
N ASP A 213 -9.32 16.86 -23.32
CA ASP A 213 -9.35 15.77 -24.29
C ASP A 213 -10.58 15.85 -25.24
N GLY A 214 -11.36 16.92 -25.14
CA GLY A 214 -12.54 17.14 -26.01
C GLY A 214 -13.74 16.26 -25.64
N VAL A 215 -13.78 15.74 -24.42
CA VAL A 215 -14.87 14.91 -23.88
C VAL A 215 -15.53 15.64 -22.71
N PRO A 216 -16.22 16.77 -22.95
CA PRO A 216 -16.84 17.54 -21.89
C PRO A 216 -17.97 16.73 -21.25
N ASN A 217 -18.13 16.89 -19.94
CA ASN A 217 -19.30 16.38 -19.23
C ASN A 217 -20.52 17.27 -19.47
N GLY A 218 -21.70 16.70 -19.30
CA GLY A 218 -22.97 17.41 -19.41
C GLY A 218 -24.13 16.58 -18.85
N PRO A 219 -25.32 17.16 -18.75
CA PRO A 219 -26.50 16.46 -18.23
C PRO A 219 -26.86 15.18 -18.99
N ASP A 220 -26.63 15.17 -20.31
CA ASP A 220 -26.92 14.03 -21.18
C ASP A 220 -25.80 12.97 -21.21
N ALA A 221 -24.60 13.37 -20.75
CA ALA A 221 -23.42 12.50 -20.68
C ALA A 221 -22.59 12.83 -19.43
N PRO A 222 -23.11 12.56 -18.23
CA PRO A 222 -22.43 12.91 -16.99
C PRO A 222 -21.14 12.11 -16.83
N THR A 223 -20.14 12.73 -16.21
CA THR A 223 -18.95 11.99 -15.78
C THR A 223 -19.36 11.05 -14.64
N ARG A 224 -19.02 9.77 -14.79
CA ARG A 224 -19.36 8.75 -13.80
C ARG A 224 -18.12 8.37 -13.01
N PHE A 225 -18.16 8.67 -11.74
CA PHE A 225 -17.13 8.35 -10.78
C PHE A 225 -17.50 7.13 -9.94
N LEU A 226 -16.49 6.34 -9.56
CA LEU A 226 -16.64 5.28 -8.59
C LEU A 226 -15.71 5.53 -7.40
N LYS A 227 -16.29 5.69 -6.21
CA LYS A 227 -15.56 5.71 -4.94
C LYS A 227 -15.71 4.38 -4.23
N ILE A 228 -14.59 3.67 -4.01
CA ILE A 228 -14.55 2.42 -3.27
C ILE A 228 -13.94 2.68 -1.90
N GLY A 229 -14.70 2.41 -0.84
CA GLY A 229 -14.23 2.42 0.54
C GLY A 229 -13.97 1.00 1.02
N VAL A 230 -12.81 0.76 1.67
CA VAL A 230 -12.46 -0.58 2.16
C VAL A 230 -12.13 -0.52 3.65
N TYR A 231 -13.01 -1.10 4.47
CA TYR A 231 -12.77 -1.33 5.89
C TYR A 231 -12.26 -2.75 6.14
N HIS A 232 -11.84 -3.02 7.39
CA HIS A 232 -11.45 -4.37 7.78
C HIS A 232 -12.04 -4.76 9.13
N PHE A 233 -12.09 -6.05 9.34
CA PHE A 233 -12.52 -6.68 10.58
C PHE A 233 -11.72 -7.97 10.79
N SER A 234 -11.75 -8.52 12.00
CA SER A 234 -11.26 -9.86 12.29
C SER A 234 -12.45 -10.77 12.60
N SER A 235 -12.49 -11.94 11.99
CA SER A 235 -13.50 -12.97 12.28
C SER A 235 -13.13 -13.81 13.50
N VAL A 236 -11.84 -13.89 13.84
CA VAL A 236 -11.30 -14.71 14.95
C VAL A 236 -11.26 -13.93 16.25
N ASP A 237 -10.78 -12.70 16.23
CA ASP A 237 -10.69 -11.83 17.41
C ASP A 237 -11.28 -10.44 17.12
N PRO A 238 -12.60 -10.35 16.98
CA PRO A 238 -13.27 -9.11 16.59
C PRO A 238 -13.13 -7.99 17.64
N GLY A 239 -12.77 -8.33 18.87
CA GLY A 239 -12.60 -7.34 19.95
C GLY A 239 -11.23 -6.65 19.95
N HIS A 240 -10.19 -7.24 19.35
CA HIS A 240 -8.80 -6.76 19.47
C HIS A 240 -8.06 -6.63 18.15
N GLN A 241 -8.37 -7.48 17.15
CA GLN A 241 -7.64 -7.54 15.88
C GLN A 241 -8.34 -6.82 14.71
N GLY A 242 -9.46 -6.15 14.97
CA GLY A 242 -10.16 -5.33 13.98
C GLY A 242 -9.51 -3.96 13.76
N CYS A 243 -10.28 -3.03 13.20
CA CYS A 243 -9.80 -1.68 12.88
C CYS A 243 -9.51 -0.86 14.14
N ALA A 244 -8.25 -0.53 14.39
CA ALA A 244 -7.83 0.23 15.56
C ALA A 244 -8.47 1.63 15.67
N ALA A 245 -8.75 2.28 14.53
CA ALA A 245 -9.43 3.58 14.48
C ALA A 245 -10.88 3.52 14.98
N HIS A 246 -11.49 2.33 14.92
CA HIS A 246 -12.88 2.10 15.36
C HIS A 246 -12.98 1.18 16.59
N GLY A 247 -11.87 1.02 17.35
CA GLY A 247 -11.84 0.18 18.55
C GLY A 247 -12.06 -1.30 18.27
N SER A 248 -11.60 -1.78 17.12
CA SER A 248 -11.75 -3.15 16.60
C SER A 248 -13.19 -3.55 16.21
N ASP A 249 -14.18 -2.64 16.31
CA ASP A 249 -15.56 -2.90 15.94
C ASP A 249 -15.76 -2.80 14.41
N GLY A 250 -15.90 -3.95 13.75
CA GLY A 250 -16.09 -4.01 12.29
C GLY A 250 -17.43 -3.45 11.82
N VAL A 251 -18.49 -3.50 12.64
CA VAL A 251 -19.81 -2.91 12.28
C VAL A 251 -19.71 -1.39 12.34
N ARG A 252 -19.05 -0.85 13.37
CA ARG A 252 -18.79 0.58 13.48
C ARG A 252 -17.89 1.08 12.35
N ALA A 253 -16.86 0.33 11.99
CA ALA A 253 -15.98 0.67 10.87
C ALA A 253 -16.76 0.75 9.55
N ALA A 254 -17.61 -0.25 9.27
CA ALA A 254 -18.46 -0.27 8.09
C ALA A 254 -19.47 0.90 8.07
N ALA A 255 -20.13 1.18 9.20
CA ALA A 255 -21.12 2.25 9.31
C ALA A 255 -20.50 3.63 9.12
N SER A 256 -19.36 3.90 9.76
CA SER A 256 -18.65 5.18 9.64
C SER A 256 -18.16 5.42 8.21
N LEU A 257 -17.67 4.37 7.55
CA LEU A 257 -17.21 4.48 6.16
C LEU A 257 -18.40 4.64 5.19
N LEU A 258 -19.51 3.95 5.41
CA LEU A 258 -20.72 4.13 4.59
C LEU A 258 -21.22 5.57 4.68
N GLU A 259 -21.32 6.14 5.88
CA GLU A 259 -21.68 7.55 6.09
C GLU A 259 -20.73 8.48 5.33
N ARG A 260 -19.43 8.23 5.36
CA ARG A 260 -18.42 9.01 4.63
C ARG A 260 -18.62 8.93 3.11
N LEU A 261 -18.93 7.75 2.57
CA LEU A 261 -19.24 7.54 1.16
C LEU A 261 -20.52 8.31 0.74
N GLU A 262 -21.54 8.32 1.59
CA GLU A 262 -22.78 9.07 1.37
C GLU A 262 -22.54 10.58 1.39
N GLN A 263 -21.75 11.09 2.35
CA GLN A 263 -21.32 12.49 2.41
C GLN A 263 -20.59 12.89 1.13
N PHE A 264 -19.69 12.04 0.64
CA PHE A 264 -18.96 12.29 -0.60
C PHE A 264 -19.87 12.31 -1.82
N ALA A 265 -20.77 11.34 -1.99
CA ALA A 265 -21.73 11.34 -3.09
C ALA A 265 -22.66 12.58 -3.07
N ALA A 266 -23.05 13.04 -1.87
CA ALA A 266 -23.81 14.27 -1.71
C ALA A 266 -22.99 15.51 -2.11
N ALA A 267 -21.71 15.57 -1.73
CA ALA A 267 -20.81 16.67 -2.08
C ALA A 267 -20.57 16.74 -3.60
N VAL A 268 -20.39 15.61 -4.28
CA VAL A 268 -20.29 15.56 -5.75
C VAL A 268 -21.54 16.15 -6.41
N ARG A 269 -22.72 15.72 -5.98
CA ARG A 269 -23.99 16.27 -6.51
C ARG A 269 -24.12 17.78 -6.27
N LEU A 270 -23.68 18.25 -5.11
CA LEU A 270 -23.72 19.69 -4.78
C LEU A 270 -22.76 20.50 -5.66
N THR A 271 -21.57 19.97 -5.92
CA THR A 271 -20.52 20.66 -6.67
C THR A 271 -20.77 20.64 -8.18
N HIS A 272 -21.16 19.49 -8.73
CA HIS A 272 -21.25 19.26 -10.17
C HIS A 272 -22.70 19.20 -10.70
N GLY A 273 -23.69 19.20 -9.81
CA GLY A 273 -25.10 19.06 -10.22
C GLY A 273 -25.37 17.74 -10.93
N ASN A 274 -26.01 17.82 -12.10
CA ASN A 274 -26.33 16.65 -12.94
C ASN A 274 -25.28 16.37 -14.03
N THR A 275 -24.14 17.06 -14.02
CA THR A 275 -23.06 16.83 -14.98
C THR A 275 -22.05 15.76 -14.49
N ALA A 276 -22.19 15.31 -13.25
CA ALA A 276 -21.41 14.21 -12.69
C ALA A 276 -22.30 13.29 -11.84
N ASP A 277 -21.98 12.00 -11.86
CA ASP A 277 -22.61 10.97 -11.05
C ASP A 277 -21.54 10.25 -10.22
N ALA A 278 -21.78 10.06 -8.93
CA ALA A 278 -20.87 9.36 -8.01
C ALA A 278 -21.51 8.08 -7.52
N ALA A 279 -21.07 6.97 -8.06
CA ALA A 279 -21.35 5.66 -7.49
C ALA A 279 -20.38 5.37 -6.34
N THR A 280 -20.86 4.64 -5.35
CA THR A 280 -20.06 4.22 -4.19
C THR A 280 -20.12 2.72 -3.99
N LEU A 281 -19.03 2.12 -3.52
CA LEU A 281 -18.94 0.71 -3.18
C LEU A 281 -18.23 0.56 -1.83
N LEU A 282 -18.83 -0.22 -0.93
CA LEU A 282 -18.27 -0.55 0.37
C LEU A 282 -17.81 -2.02 0.38
N ILE A 283 -16.56 -2.25 0.75
CA ILE A 283 -15.97 -3.58 0.85
C ILE A 283 -15.39 -3.76 2.25
N GLY A 284 -15.69 -4.88 2.91
CA GLY A 284 -15.04 -5.31 4.13
C GLY A 284 -14.00 -6.40 3.84
N VAL A 285 -12.84 -6.37 4.50
CA VAL A 285 -11.82 -7.41 4.42
C VAL A 285 -11.68 -8.08 5.77
N ASP A 286 -11.83 -9.39 5.81
CA ASP A 286 -11.50 -10.20 6.97
C ASP A 286 -9.99 -10.40 7.02
N THR A 287 -9.33 -9.82 8.00
CA THR A 287 -7.87 -9.89 8.12
C THR A 287 -7.34 -11.26 8.50
N ASP A 288 -8.18 -12.19 8.91
CA ASP A 288 -7.76 -13.55 9.25
C ASP A 288 -7.72 -14.48 8.02
N THR A 289 -8.57 -14.22 7.04
CA THR A 289 -8.78 -15.12 5.89
C THR A 289 -8.57 -14.44 4.52
N ASP A 290 -8.39 -13.11 4.49
CA ASP A 290 -8.45 -12.26 3.30
C ASP A 290 -9.76 -12.38 2.50
N ALA A 291 -10.80 -13.01 3.07
CA ALA A 291 -12.12 -13.02 2.47
C ALA A 291 -12.77 -11.64 2.52
N ILE A 292 -13.51 -11.28 1.48
CA ILE A 292 -14.20 -9.99 1.42
C ILE A 292 -15.70 -10.12 1.69
N ARG A 293 -16.27 -9.03 2.22
CA ARG A 293 -17.71 -8.74 2.22
C ARG A 293 -17.97 -7.61 1.25
N VAL A 294 -18.78 -7.86 0.23
CA VAL A 294 -19.15 -6.83 -0.73
C VAL A 294 -20.57 -6.36 -0.42
N HIS A 295 -20.71 -5.08 -0.03
CA HIS A 295 -22.01 -4.48 0.23
C HIS A 295 -22.65 -4.09 -1.10
N VAL A 296 -23.54 -4.96 -1.60
CA VAL A 296 -24.15 -4.77 -2.91
C VAL A 296 -25.27 -3.71 -2.83
N PRO A 297 -25.26 -2.67 -3.69
CA PRO A 297 -26.34 -1.72 -3.77
C PRO A 297 -27.64 -2.40 -4.16
N ASP A 298 -28.78 -1.98 -3.59
CA ASP A 298 -30.10 -2.44 -4.01
C ASP A 298 -30.48 -1.91 -5.41
N ALA A 299 -31.68 -2.27 -5.87
CA ALA A 299 -32.20 -1.82 -7.15
C ALA A 299 -32.26 -0.26 -7.28
N GLY A 300 -32.35 0.45 -6.16
CA GLY A 300 -32.31 1.89 -6.09
C GLY A 300 -30.91 2.50 -5.89
N GLY A 301 -29.85 1.69 -5.95
CA GLY A 301 -28.46 2.14 -5.76
C GLY A 301 -28.06 2.39 -4.31
N ARG A 302 -28.89 2.01 -3.31
CA ARG A 302 -28.59 2.27 -1.89
C ARG A 302 -27.83 1.11 -1.27
N MET A 303 -26.77 1.40 -0.54
CA MET A 303 -26.05 0.41 0.25
C MET A 303 -26.59 0.31 1.68
N SER A 304 -26.24 -0.79 2.35
CA SER A 304 -26.54 -1.02 3.76
C SER A 304 -25.44 -1.85 4.39
N VAL A 305 -25.08 -1.51 5.62
CA VAL A 305 -24.09 -2.28 6.40
C VAL A 305 -24.56 -3.72 6.65
N ALA A 306 -25.88 -3.93 6.79
CA ALA A 306 -26.44 -5.25 7.05
C ALA A 306 -26.58 -6.13 5.79
N ARG A 307 -26.44 -5.56 4.58
CA ARG A 307 -26.65 -6.26 3.32
C ARG A 307 -25.35 -6.38 2.54
N TYR A 308 -24.78 -7.57 2.51
CA TYR A 308 -23.55 -7.89 1.80
C TYR A 308 -23.52 -9.35 1.33
N VAL A 309 -22.68 -9.63 0.36
CA VAL A 309 -22.28 -10.99 0.00
C VAL A 309 -20.99 -11.31 0.76
N ASP A 310 -21.02 -12.37 1.57
CA ASP A 310 -19.85 -12.89 2.27
C ASP A 310 -19.13 -13.90 1.36
N ASN A 311 -17.91 -13.55 0.95
CA ASN A 311 -17.19 -14.35 -0.02
C ASN A 311 -16.59 -15.65 0.54
N LEU A 312 -16.44 -15.75 1.86
CA LEU A 312 -16.04 -17.02 2.48
C LEU A 312 -17.17 -18.06 2.37
N ALA A 313 -18.42 -17.61 2.56
CA ALA A 313 -19.61 -18.46 2.35
C ALA A 313 -19.76 -18.84 0.87
N VAL A 314 -19.53 -17.88 -0.05
CA VAL A 314 -19.54 -18.16 -1.50
C VAL A 314 -18.48 -19.18 -1.88
N TYR A 315 -17.25 -19.03 -1.37
CA TYR A 315 -16.17 -20.01 -1.57
C TYR A 315 -16.62 -21.41 -1.17
N GLY A 316 -17.16 -21.58 0.04
CA GLY A 316 -17.60 -22.88 0.54
C GLY A 316 -18.72 -23.51 -0.29
N SER A 317 -19.68 -22.71 -0.77
CA SER A 317 -20.81 -23.20 -1.56
C SER A 317 -20.46 -23.50 -3.03
N THR A 318 -19.35 -22.96 -3.54
CA THR A 318 -18.99 -23.06 -4.96
C THR A 318 -17.79 -23.96 -5.23
N GLN A 319 -17.03 -24.38 -4.20
CA GLN A 319 -15.80 -25.13 -4.42
C GLN A 319 -15.98 -26.50 -5.10
N ALA A 320 -17.16 -27.13 -4.96
CA ALA A 320 -17.47 -28.41 -5.60
C ALA A 320 -18.16 -28.26 -6.97
N LEU A 321 -18.43 -27.03 -7.41
CA LEU A 321 -19.11 -26.76 -8.66
C LEU A 321 -18.16 -26.73 -9.85
N PRO A 322 -18.59 -27.09 -11.07
CA PRO A 322 -17.86 -26.76 -12.29
C PRO A 322 -17.63 -25.24 -12.40
N ARG A 323 -16.54 -24.83 -13.06
CA ARG A 323 -16.11 -23.42 -13.16
C ARG A 323 -17.22 -22.45 -13.57
N GLU A 324 -18.00 -22.77 -14.60
CA GLU A 324 -19.08 -21.89 -15.07
C GLU A 324 -20.24 -21.85 -14.07
N ALA A 325 -20.63 -22.98 -13.50
CA ALA A 325 -21.66 -23.02 -12.46
C ALA A 325 -21.25 -22.23 -11.20
N ALA A 326 -19.96 -22.21 -10.85
CA ALA A 326 -19.44 -21.38 -9.77
C ALA A 326 -19.55 -19.88 -10.08
N LYS A 327 -19.28 -19.46 -11.33
CA LYS A 327 -19.49 -18.07 -11.77
C LYS A 327 -20.98 -17.68 -11.71
N ASP A 328 -21.86 -18.58 -12.16
CA ASP A 328 -23.32 -18.36 -12.12
C ASP A 328 -23.82 -18.22 -10.68
N ALA A 329 -23.32 -19.04 -9.78
CA ALA A 329 -23.64 -18.95 -8.35
C ALA A 329 -23.21 -17.60 -7.74
N ILE A 330 -22.06 -17.06 -8.14
CA ILE A 330 -21.62 -15.72 -7.71
C ILE A 330 -22.59 -14.66 -8.25
N ARG A 331 -22.96 -14.72 -9.54
CA ARG A 331 -23.96 -13.79 -10.12
C ARG A 331 -25.30 -13.87 -9.39
N GLY A 332 -25.75 -15.10 -9.10
CA GLY A 332 -26.96 -15.34 -8.32
C GLY A 332 -26.91 -14.73 -6.92
N ALA A 333 -25.77 -14.88 -6.21
CA ALA A 333 -25.59 -14.31 -4.89
C ALA A 333 -25.62 -12.76 -4.91
N VAL A 334 -25.00 -12.14 -5.92
CA VAL A 334 -25.04 -10.66 -6.10
C VAL A 334 -26.47 -10.21 -6.40
N ALA A 335 -27.19 -10.86 -7.32
CA ALA A 335 -28.57 -10.52 -7.67
C ALA A 335 -29.52 -10.67 -6.47
N ALA A 336 -29.42 -11.76 -5.74
CA ALA A 336 -30.21 -12.00 -4.52
C ALA A 336 -29.93 -10.93 -3.45
N CYS A 337 -28.66 -10.58 -3.24
CA CYS A 337 -28.27 -9.52 -2.32
C CYS A 337 -28.83 -8.15 -2.74
N ALA A 338 -28.85 -7.84 -4.03
CA ALA A 338 -29.44 -6.61 -4.58
C ALA A 338 -30.99 -6.62 -4.57
N GLY A 339 -31.63 -7.76 -4.34
CA GLY A 339 -33.09 -7.91 -4.42
C GLY A 339 -33.64 -7.82 -5.85
N VAL A 340 -32.87 -8.29 -6.84
CA VAL A 340 -33.26 -8.28 -8.27
C VAL A 340 -33.15 -9.67 -8.87
N ALA A 341 -33.81 -9.87 -10.03
CA ALA A 341 -33.60 -11.09 -10.79
C ALA A 341 -32.17 -11.18 -11.35
N VAL A 342 -31.70 -12.40 -11.56
CA VAL A 342 -30.43 -12.63 -12.26
C VAL A 342 -30.60 -12.19 -13.70
N ASP A 343 -29.78 -11.31 -14.16
CA ASP A 343 -29.68 -10.88 -15.55
C ASP A 343 -28.40 -11.47 -16.17
N ASP A 344 -28.57 -12.53 -16.94
CA ASP A 344 -27.45 -13.23 -17.59
C ASP A 344 -26.79 -12.39 -18.69
N ALA A 345 -27.52 -11.36 -19.21
CA ALA A 345 -26.98 -10.41 -20.18
C ALA A 345 -26.20 -9.26 -19.56
N ALA A 346 -26.28 -9.05 -18.23
CA ALA A 346 -25.56 -7.99 -17.55
C ALA A 346 -24.05 -8.30 -17.50
N THR A 347 -23.32 -7.86 -18.52
CA THR A 347 -21.87 -7.98 -18.63
C THR A 347 -21.12 -6.72 -18.17
N GLU A 348 -21.83 -5.74 -17.63
CA GLU A 348 -21.28 -4.43 -17.26
C GLU A 348 -22.00 -3.83 -16.04
N GLY A 349 -21.45 -2.73 -15.53
CA GLY A 349 -22.00 -1.96 -14.42
C GLY A 349 -21.65 -2.49 -13.03
N MET A 350 -22.27 -1.89 -11.99
CA MET A 350 -21.92 -2.11 -10.58
C MET A 350 -22.10 -3.58 -10.14
N ARG A 351 -23.16 -4.25 -10.57
CA ARG A 351 -23.38 -5.66 -10.19
C ARG A 351 -22.35 -6.58 -10.81
N TRP A 352 -21.97 -6.31 -12.05
CA TRP A 352 -20.88 -7.04 -12.69
C TRP A 352 -19.55 -6.83 -11.95
N LEU A 353 -19.24 -5.57 -11.54
CA LEU A 353 -18.06 -5.26 -10.73
C LEU A 353 -18.10 -6.03 -9.39
N CYS A 354 -19.24 -6.06 -8.68
CA CYS A 354 -19.37 -6.84 -7.45
C CYS A 354 -19.07 -8.33 -7.67
N GLY A 355 -19.62 -8.92 -8.73
CA GLY A 355 -19.32 -10.32 -9.11
C GLY A 355 -17.86 -10.54 -9.49
N TYR A 356 -17.25 -9.56 -10.18
CA TYR A 356 -15.85 -9.60 -10.59
C TYR A 356 -14.91 -9.60 -9.38
N VAL A 357 -15.10 -8.70 -8.41
CA VAL A 357 -14.23 -8.63 -7.21
C VAL A 357 -14.42 -9.88 -6.32
N LEU A 358 -15.64 -10.39 -6.18
CA LEU A 358 -15.90 -11.65 -5.48
C LEU A 358 -15.17 -12.81 -6.14
N LYS A 359 -15.32 -12.98 -7.46
CA LYS A 359 -14.62 -14.03 -8.23
C LYS A 359 -13.09 -13.94 -8.03
N ASN A 360 -12.52 -12.75 -8.15
CA ASN A 360 -11.08 -12.57 -8.04
C ASN A 360 -10.56 -12.89 -6.63
N ASN A 361 -11.32 -12.54 -5.60
CA ASN A 361 -10.95 -12.84 -4.21
C ASN A 361 -10.96 -14.33 -3.88
N ILE A 362 -11.65 -15.17 -4.64
CA ILE A 362 -11.64 -16.65 -4.47
C ILE A 362 -10.20 -17.18 -4.48
N GLY A 363 -9.36 -16.68 -5.40
CA GLY A 363 -7.97 -17.12 -5.48
C GLY A 363 -7.14 -16.77 -4.23
N GLN A 364 -7.46 -15.66 -3.57
CA GLN A 364 -6.80 -15.28 -2.31
C GLN A 364 -7.26 -16.17 -1.15
N ILE A 365 -8.55 -16.42 -1.02
CA ILE A 365 -9.09 -17.36 -0.02
C ILE A 365 -8.48 -18.75 -0.20
N ASP A 366 -8.42 -19.24 -1.44
CA ASP A 366 -7.84 -20.54 -1.79
C ASP A 366 -6.36 -20.61 -1.36
N ALA A 367 -5.61 -19.54 -1.59
CA ALA A 367 -4.21 -19.45 -1.17
C ALA A 367 -4.07 -19.47 0.36
N VAL A 368 -4.88 -18.72 1.10
CA VAL A 368 -4.86 -18.74 2.57
C VAL A 368 -5.21 -20.14 3.09
N ARG A 369 -6.19 -20.81 2.48
CA ARG A 369 -6.53 -22.19 2.84
C ARG A 369 -5.41 -23.19 2.58
N ALA A 370 -4.76 -23.06 1.42
CA ALA A 370 -3.71 -23.97 1.01
C ALA A 370 -2.42 -23.83 1.85
N TRP A 371 -2.08 -22.61 2.26
CA TRP A 371 -0.78 -22.32 2.83
C TRP A 371 -0.81 -22.07 4.34
N TYR A 372 -1.97 -21.67 4.87
CA TYR A 372 -2.16 -21.33 6.28
C TYR A 372 -3.31 -22.11 6.94
N GLY A 373 -3.80 -23.19 6.30
CA GLY A 373 -4.87 -24.02 6.88
C GLY A 373 -6.23 -23.33 6.98
N GLY A 374 -6.43 -22.24 6.23
CA GLY A 374 -7.71 -21.52 6.13
C GLY A 374 -7.73 -20.17 6.84
N ARG A 375 -6.70 -19.83 7.60
CA ARG A 375 -6.51 -18.52 8.20
C ARG A 375 -5.03 -18.25 8.44
N TYR A 376 -4.65 -16.99 8.53
CA TYR A 376 -3.29 -16.63 8.89
C TYR A 376 -2.98 -17.02 10.34
N ASP A 377 -1.77 -17.54 10.60
CA ASP A 377 -1.32 -17.88 11.95
C ASP A 377 -1.12 -16.62 12.81
N ASP A 378 -0.67 -15.53 12.17
CA ASP A 378 -0.57 -14.22 12.75
C ASP A 378 -1.66 -13.31 12.14
N ALA A 379 -2.85 -13.32 12.71
CA ALA A 379 -3.90 -12.37 12.34
C ALA A 379 -3.54 -10.92 12.71
N GLY A 380 -2.42 -10.73 13.44
CA GLY A 380 -1.95 -9.45 13.92
C GLY A 380 -1.15 -8.64 12.89
N HIS A 381 -0.64 -7.52 13.37
CA HIS A 381 0.25 -6.64 12.64
C HIS A 381 1.67 -7.20 12.61
N THR A 382 2.29 -7.23 11.44
CA THR A 382 3.70 -7.62 11.24
C THR A 382 4.42 -6.67 10.29
N GLU A 383 3.92 -5.45 10.14
CA GLU A 383 4.47 -4.45 9.23
C GLU A 383 5.94 -4.17 9.51
N ARG A 384 6.70 -3.99 8.44
CA ARG A 384 8.15 -3.77 8.45
C ARG A 384 8.51 -2.29 8.51
N LEU A 385 7.65 -1.41 7.95
CA LEU A 385 7.89 0.02 7.83
C LEU A 385 6.58 0.79 7.76
N ILE A 386 6.68 2.11 7.88
CA ILE A 386 5.61 3.05 7.53
C ILE A 386 6.00 3.74 6.23
N VAL A 387 5.08 3.82 5.27
CA VAL A 387 5.21 4.68 4.08
C VAL A 387 4.31 5.89 4.28
N VAL A 388 4.87 7.07 4.08
CA VAL A 388 4.19 8.36 4.26
C VAL A 388 4.24 9.16 2.96
N GLY A 389 3.13 9.76 2.58
CA GLY A 389 2.96 10.52 1.33
C GLY A 389 2.32 9.68 0.23
N ASP A 390 2.82 9.77 -0.99
CA ASP A 390 2.24 9.05 -2.11
C ASP A 390 2.41 7.54 -1.96
N PRO A 391 1.38 6.74 -2.30
CA PRO A 391 1.43 5.29 -2.16
C PRO A 391 2.47 4.67 -3.11
N VAL A 392 3.01 3.52 -2.68
CA VAL A 392 3.94 2.70 -3.46
C VAL A 392 3.28 1.36 -3.75
N ASP A 393 2.35 1.37 -4.70
CA ASP A 393 1.49 0.21 -4.99
C ASP A 393 2.23 -0.96 -5.64
N ASP A 394 3.37 -0.68 -6.29
CA ASP A 394 4.13 -1.68 -7.06
C ASP A 394 4.69 -2.83 -6.21
N VAL A 395 4.86 -2.59 -4.90
CA VAL A 395 5.43 -3.56 -3.94
C VAL A 395 4.57 -3.73 -2.70
N GLN A 396 3.33 -3.29 -2.75
CA GLN A 396 2.41 -3.43 -1.62
C GLN A 396 2.02 -4.90 -1.42
N LEU A 397 2.26 -5.39 -0.22
CA LEU A 397 1.85 -6.72 0.25
C LEU A 397 1.14 -6.60 1.57
N ARG A 398 0.38 -7.65 1.90
CA ARG A 398 -0.15 -7.82 3.24
C ARG A 398 0.96 -7.70 4.29
N ASN A 399 0.74 -6.88 5.29
CA ASN A 399 1.68 -6.67 6.41
C ASN A 399 3.08 -6.17 6.03
N LEU A 400 3.29 -5.63 4.82
CA LEU A 400 4.59 -5.06 4.48
C LEU A 400 4.75 -3.66 5.05
N ALA A 401 3.81 -2.77 4.74
CA ALA A 401 3.90 -1.37 5.17
C ALA A 401 2.55 -0.87 5.70
N PHE A 402 2.60 -0.09 6.77
CA PHE A 402 1.51 0.80 7.15
C PHE A 402 1.55 2.04 6.26
N GLN A 403 0.45 2.37 5.60
CA GLN A 403 0.39 3.49 4.67
C GLN A 403 -0.28 4.70 5.32
N ALA A 404 0.46 5.77 5.57
CA ALA A 404 -0.09 7.05 6.05
C ALA A 404 -0.05 8.07 4.92
N GLN A 405 -1.19 8.46 4.41
CA GLN A 405 -1.27 9.49 3.39
C GLN A 405 -1.19 10.86 4.05
N MET A 406 -0.08 11.54 3.89
CA MET A 406 0.17 12.85 4.44
C MET A 406 0.87 13.71 3.41
N TYR A 407 0.38 14.91 3.25
CA TYR A 407 1.08 15.95 2.51
C TYR A 407 1.66 17.00 3.44
N THR A 408 1.05 17.18 4.58
CA THR A 408 1.57 17.93 5.73
C THR A 408 1.37 17.12 7.01
N VAL A 409 2.08 17.45 8.08
CA VAL A 409 1.93 16.74 9.37
C VAL A 409 0.56 16.99 9.99
N GLU A 410 0.00 18.16 9.76
CA GLU A 410 -1.30 18.58 10.30
C GLU A 410 -2.46 17.76 9.72
N GLU A 411 -2.37 17.39 8.44
CA GLU A 411 -3.45 16.69 7.74
C GLU A 411 -3.68 15.27 8.23
N ALA A 412 -2.61 14.55 8.57
CA ALA A 412 -2.73 13.13 8.91
C ALA A 412 -1.84 12.71 10.09
N ALA A 413 -1.57 13.63 11.01
CA ALA A 413 -0.76 13.34 12.20
C ALA A 413 -1.35 12.18 13.02
N ALA A 414 -2.67 12.08 13.12
CA ALA A 414 -3.34 11.00 13.83
C ALA A 414 -3.10 9.63 13.19
N ASP A 415 -3.08 9.56 11.85
CA ASP A 415 -2.82 8.33 11.12
C ASP A 415 -1.37 7.87 11.29
N LEU A 416 -0.42 8.80 11.22
CA LEU A 416 0.98 8.51 11.51
C LEU A 416 1.18 8.03 12.95
N ASP A 417 0.52 8.65 13.93
CA ASP A 417 0.60 8.25 15.34
C ASP A 417 0.08 6.82 15.56
N VAL A 418 -0.96 6.41 14.81
CA VAL A 418 -1.46 5.03 14.82
C VAL A 418 -0.37 4.08 14.28
N GLY A 419 0.20 4.37 13.13
CA GLY A 419 1.26 3.56 12.53
C GLY A 419 2.50 3.45 13.43
N ILE A 420 2.96 4.55 13.98
CA ILE A 420 4.11 4.56 14.91
C ILE A 420 3.82 3.73 16.17
N ARG A 421 2.60 3.80 16.72
CA ARG A 421 2.21 3.00 17.90
C ARG A 421 2.23 1.51 17.58
N ILE A 422 1.68 1.10 16.43
CA ILE A 422 1.69 -0.29 15.97
C ILE A 422 3.13 -0.78 15.81
N LEU A 423 3.94 -0.10 15.00
CA LEU A 423 5.29 -0.54 14.72
C LEU A 423 6.20 -0.49 15.94
N ARG A 424 6.00 0.46 16.85
CA ARG A 424 6.69 0.46 18.15
C ARG A 424 6.41 -0.81 18.94
N GLY A 425 5.14 -1.20 19.05
CA GLY A 425 4.75 -2.44 19.72
C GLY A 425 5.40 -3.68 19.12
N LEU A 426 5.60 -3.70 17.81
CA LEU A 426 6.22 -4.80 17.08
C LEU A 426 7.75 -4.82 17.18
N HIS A 427 8.39 -3.65 17.11
CA HIS A 427 9.83 -3.53 16.89
C HIS A 427 10.63 -3.28 18.17
N GLU A 428 10.15 -2.43 19.08
CA GLU A 428 10.88 -2.07 20.31
C GLU A 428 11.19 -3.29 21.21
N PRO A 429 10.27 -4.28 21.41
CA PRO A 429 10.59 -5.50 22.18
C PRO A 429 11.68 -6.36 21.55
N ARG A 430 11.88 -6.26 20.24
CA ARG A 430 12.93 -6.95 19.47
C ARG A 430 14.23 -6.17 19.39
N GLY A 431 14.31 -4.99 20.03
CA GLY A 431 15.46 -4.10 19.96
C GLY A 431 15.62 -3.41 18.60
N LEU A 432 14.54 -3.28 17.82
CA LEU A 432 14.51 -2.66 16.50
C LEU A 432 13.87 -1.26 16.59
N ALA A 433 14.13 -0.43 15.58
CA ALA A 433 13.52 0.88 15.42
C ALA A 433 12.34 0.85 14.45
N VAL A 434 11.48 1.87 14.54
CA VAL A 434 10.46 2.16 13.54
C VAL A 434 11.14 2.78 12.31
N ALA A 435 10.97 2.16 11.15
CA ALA A 435 11.43 2.66 9.87
C ALA A 435 10.30 3.42 9.16
N VAL A 436 10.55 4.66 8.77
CA VAL A 436 9.59 5.52 8.06
C VAL A 436 10.19 5.95 6.74
N LEU A 437 9.47 5.68 5.64
CA LEU A 437 9.80 6.14 4.29
C LEU A 437 8.86 7.27 3.91
N VAL A 438 9.39 8.46 3.67
CA VAL A 438 8.65 9.55 3.04
C VAL A 438 8.83 9.44 1.53
N HIS A 439 7.72 9.28 0.80
CA HIS A 439 7.72 9.05 -0.63
C HIS A 439 6.85 10.06 -1.36
N PHE A 440 7.40 10.74 -2.35
CA PHE A 440 6.63 11.61 -3.25
C PHE A 440 6.91 11.30 -4.72
N ARG A 441 5.84 11.34 -5.52
CA ARG A 441 5.91 11.26 -6.98
C ARG A 441 6.00 12.67 -7.58
N TYR A 442 6.62 12.76 -8.75
CA TYR A 442 6.63 13.98 -9.56
C TYR A 442 6.49 13.67 -11.04
N ASP A 443 5.92 14.60 -11.79
CA ASP A 443 5.88 14.50 -13.25
C ASP A 443 7.22 15.02 -13.83
N PRO A 444 8.04 14.18 -14.46
CA PRO A 444 9.34 14.59 -15.01
C PRO A 444 9.22 15.59 -16.17
N ARG A 445 8.03 15.72 -16.78
CA ARG A 445 7.76 16.68 -17.84
C ARG A 445 7.58 18.11 -17.30
N ILE A 446 7.37 18.28 -16.02
CA ILE A 446 7.18 19.59 -15.39
C ILE A 446 8.53 20.10 -14.87
N PRO A 447 9.07 21.20 -15.41
CA PRO A 447 10.32 21.79 -14.91
C PRO A 447 10.25 22.11 -13.42
N GLY A 448 11.28 21.70 -12.67
CA GLY A 448 11.35 21.94 -11.22
C GLY A 448 10.55 20.99 -10.34
N ALA A 449 9.67 20.13 -10.89
CA ALA A 449 8.83 19.23 -10.10
C ALA A 449 9.63 18.29 -9.20
N ALA A 450 10.77 17.76 -9.67
CA ALA A 450 11.66 16.94 -8.87
C ALA A 450 12.20 17.70 -7.64
N SER A 451 12.64 18.94 -7.81
CA SER A 451 13.14 19.78 -6.71
C SER A 451 12.03 20.14 -5.72
N GLN A 452 10.83 20.42 -6.19
CA GLN A 452 9.66 20.66 -5.33
C GLN A 452 9.29 19.42 -4.52
N ALA A 453 9.27 18.24 -5.14
CA ALA A 453 9.03 16.97 -4.44
C ALA A 453 10.10 16.70 -3.37
N GLN A 454 11.38 16.96 -3.65
CA GLN A 454 12.47 16.85 -2.67
C GLN A 454 12.31 17.83 -1.51
N ALA A 455 12.00 19.10 -1.79
CA ALA A 455 11.77 20.12 -0.76
C ALA A 455 10.59 19.71 0.14
N ARG A 456 9.51 19.23 -0.44
CA ARG A 456 8.36 18.70 0.29
C ARG A 456 8.73 17.52 1.18
N ALA A 457 9.48 16.56 0.64
CA ALA A 457 9.94 15.40 1.38
C ALA A 457 10.82 15.78 2.58
N ARG A 458 11.72 16.77 2.43
CA ARG A 458 12.53 17.30 3.54
C ARG A 458 11.66 17.94 4.62
N ARG A 459 10.71 18.82 4.24
CA ARG A 459 9.82 19.48 5.20
C ARG A 459 9.00 18.47 6.00
N LEU A 460 8.40 17.48 5.31
CA LEU A 460 7.62 16.45 5.98
C LEU A 460 8.46 15.57 6.90
N SER A 461 9.66 15.15 6.45
CA SER A 461 10.59 14.38 7.28
C SER A 461 11.02 15.13 8.54
N ALA A 462 11.33 16.42 8.42
CA ALA A 462 11.68 17.26 9.56
C ALA A 462 10.51 17.40 10.54
N ALA A 463 9.29 17.58 10.05
CA ALA A 463 8.10 17.68 10.87
C ALA A 463 7.76 16.36 11.59
N ILE A 464 7.96 15.20 10.94
CA ILE A 464 7.82 13.88 11.57
C ILE A 464 8.83 13.72 12.72
N LEU A 465 10.10 14.04 12.49
CA LEU A 465 11.14 13.96 13.51
C LEU A 465 10.86 14.91 14.69
N ALA A 466 10.40 16.13 14.41
CA ALA A 466 10.02 17.10 15.43
C ALA A 466 8.83 16.63 16.28
N ARG A 467 7.80 16.03 15.66
CA ARG A 467 6.64 15.47 16.36
C ARG A 467 7.02 14.32 17.28
N HIS A 468 7.97 13.48 16.88
CA HIS A 468 8.40 12.28 17.59
C HIS A 468 9.83 12.41 18.14
N THR A 469 10.22 13.60 18.60
CA THR A 469 11.58 13.93 19.08
C THR A 469 12.10 12.92 20.11
N ALA A 470 11.25 12.48 21.06
CA ALA A 470 11.66 11.53 22.10
C ALA A 470 12.04 10.14 21.51
N LEU A 471 11.37 9.69 20.44
CA LEU A 471 11.72 8.43 19.77
C LEU A 471 12.98 8.59 18.92
N ALA A 472 13.11 9.71 18.19
CA ALA A 472 14.27 10.02 17.38
C ALA A 472 15.54 10.14 18.24
N ALA A 473 15.48 10.84 19.38
CA ALA A 473 16.60 10.99 20.32
C ALA A 473 17.06 9.66 20.95
N ARG A 474 16.15 8.68 21.07
CA ARG A 474 16.46 7.31 21.56
C ARG A 474 16.93 6.37 20.44
N GLY A 475 17.04 6.81 19.21
CA GLY A 475 17.35 5.95 18.05
C GLY A 475 16.24 4.93 17.73
N LEU A 476 14.99 5.20 18.14
CA LEU A 476 13.84 4.31 17.91
C LEU A 476 13.01 4.70 16.68
N LEU A 477 13.34 5.80 16.03
CA LEU A 477 12.70 6.29 14.81
C LEU A 477 13.75 6.64 13.78
N HIS A 478 13.68 6.01 12.61
CA HIS A 478 14.51 6.32 11.46
C HIS A 478 13.65 6.75 10.29
N VAL A 479 13.92 7.93 9.76
CA VAL A 479 13.20 8.50 8.63
C VAL A 479 14.15 8.58 7.43
N GLN A 480 13.72 8.07 6.29
CA GLN A 480 14.36 8.23 5.00
C GLN A 480 13.34 8.80 4.02
N ALA A 481 13.79 9.62 3.08
CA ALA A 481 12.93 10.18 2.07
C ALA A 481 13.41 9.83 0.67
N VAL A 482 12.45 9.56 -0.23
CA VAL A 482 12.70 9.31 -1.65
C VAL A 482 11.71 10.08 -2.50
N VAL A 483 12.14 10.45 -3.71
CA VAL A 483 11.26 10.98 -4.74
C VAL A 483 11.34 10.10 -5.98
N ARG A 484 10.19 9.92 -6.66
CA ARG A 484 10.07 9.05 -7.82
C ARG A 484 9.44 9.78 -8.99
N ALA A 485 10.02 9.63 -10.17
CA ALA A 485 9.38 10.08 -11.40
C ALA A 485 8.09 9.27 -11.63
N GLY A 486 7.03 9.93 -12.06
CA GLY A 486 5.72 9.29 -12.29
C GLY A 486 5.74 8.24 -13.40
N ASP A 487 6.67 8.38 -14.35
CA ASP A 487 6.97 7.39 -15.39
C ASP A 487 7.91 6.26 -14.91
N GLY A 488 8.37 6.32 -13.66
CA GLY A 488 9.23 5.34 -13.02
C GLY A 488 10.69 5.34 -13.47
N THR A 489 11.08 6.25 -14.35
CA THR A 489 12.45 6.31 -14.90
C THR A 489 13.51 6.67 -13.85
N ALA A 490 13.12 7.26 -12.73
CA ALA A 490 14.02 7.66 -11.66
C ALA A 490 13.40 7.48 -10.27
N LEU A 491 14.17 6.86 -9.37
CA LEU A 491 13.93 6.84 -7.92
C LEU A 491 15.20 7.38 -7.25
N ALA A 492 15.06 8.48 -6.51
CA ALA A 492 16.18 9.14 -5.85
C ALA A 492 15.93 9.33 -4.35
N GLU A 493 16.91 9.00 -3.54
CA GLU A 493 16.89 9.30 -2.11
C GLU A 493 17.08 10.80 -1.90
N VAL A 494 16.44 11.39 -0.91
CA VAL A 494 16.53 12.81 -0.57
C VAL A 494 17.48 12.98 0.62
N ASP A 495 18.50 13.81 0.44
CA ASP A 495 19.38 14.15 1.54
C ASP A 495 18.63 15.05 2.55
N LEU A 496 18.43 14.52 3.76
CA LEU A 496 17.75 15.21 4.85
C LEU A 496 18.66 16.17 5.64
N ALA A 497 19.98 16.10 5.45
CA ALA A 497 20.94 17.00 6.10
C ALA A 497 20.99 18.39 5.45
N VAL A 498 20.53 18.52 4.21
CA VAL A 498 20.42 19.80 3.52
C VAL A 498 19.17 20.52 4.03
N GLN A 499 19.34 21.50 4.92
CA GLN A 499 18.24 22.40 5.29
C GLN A 499 17.75 23.14 4.02
N PRO A 500 16.43 23.17 3.75
CA PRO A 500 15.92 24.06 2.71
C PRO A 500 16.28 25.50 3.13
N ASP A 501 16.85 26.28 2.22
CA ASP A 501 16.97 27.73 2.40
C ASP A 501 15.55 28.30 2.51
N LEU A 502 15.12 28.56 3.75
CA LEU A 502 13.79 29.08 4.10
C LEU A 502 13.55 30.51 3.57
N VAL A 503 14.48 31.09 2.81
CA VAL A 503 14.44 32.49 2.38
C VAL A 503 14.05 32.67 0.91
N ALA A 504 13.99 31.61 0.10
CA ALA A 504 13.79 31.76 -1.35
C ALA A 504 12.29 31.63 -1.83
N GLU A 505 11.34 31.36 -0.97
CA GLU A 505 9.94 31.16 -1.37
C GLU A 505 8.96 32.25 -0.91
N LEU A 506 9.43 33.43 -0.53
CA LEU A 506 8.60 34.62 -0.19
C LEU A 506 8.68 35.75 -1.22
N HIS A 507 9.05 35.44 -2.47
CA HIS A 507 8.96 36.43 -3.57
C HIS A 507 8.27 35.84 -4.79
#